data_e2bbc506bd65b98fcbc5052a4b80581b
#
_entry.id   e2bbc506bd65b98fcbc5052a4b80581b
#
_cell.length_a   1.000
_cell.length_b   1.000
_cell.length_c   1.000
_cell.angle_alpha   90.00
_cell.angle_beta   90.00
_cell.angle_gamma   90.00
#
_symmetry.space_group_name_H-M   'P 1'
#
loop_
_entity.id
_entity.type
_entity.pdbx_description
1 polymer ?
#
loop_
_entity_poly.entity_id
_entity_poly.type
_entity_poly.pdbx_seq_one_letter_code
_entity_poly.pdbx_strand_id
1 'polypeptide(L)'
;MLHKIEKWIDQTNFEYKQQRICCAKFFSEFEGFYPLAFLEQAYFVVVDEIPKPDFPELRQMGFGSFMDMQAGGITYKDTYNVSSLRLHFHELVHVAQWAHLGAHGFILRYMDEIQTFGYHESPLEKMAYALDANFSEGGAKINIPSYVVRNI
;
A
#
# COMPACT_ATOMS: atom_id res chain seq x y z
N MET A 1 -19.77 -2.74 -5.85
CA MET A 1 -18.87 -2.59 -4.70
C MET A 1 -17.51 -1.98 -5.08
N LEU A 2 -16.89 -2.45 -6.17
CA LEU A 2 -15.61 -1.91 -6.63
C LEU A 2 -15.66 -0.41 -6.88
N HIS A 3 -16.65 0.07 -7.60
CA HIS A 3 -16.80 1.51 -7.86
C HIS A 3 -16.97 2.32 -6.58
N LYS A 4 -17.69 1.77 -5.61
CA LYS A 4 -17.91 2.43 -4.33
C LYS A 4 -16.61 2.56 -3.54
N ILE A 5 -15.81 1.49 -3.52
CA ILE A 5 -14.51 1.49 -2.86
C ILE A 5 -13.55 2.44 -3.56
N GLU A 6 -13.46 2.37 -4.88
CA GLU A 6 -12.56 3.24 -5.64
C GLU A 6 -12.95 4.71 -5.47
N LYS A 7 -14.23 5.02 -5.52
CA LYS A 7 -14.71 6.39 -5.31
C LYS A 7 -14.32 6.89 -3.91
N TRP A 8 -14.46 6.04 -2.90
CA TRP A 8 -14.04 6.38 -1.53
C TRP A 8 -12.53 6.63 -1.46
N ILE A 9 -11.74 5.80 -2.13
CA ILE A 9 -10.27 5.96 -2.20
C ILE A 9 -9.92 7.30 -2.84
N ASP A 10 -10.52 7.61 -3.99
CA ASP A 10 -10.23 8.84 -4.71
C ASP A 10 -10.63 10.07 -3.88
N GLN A 11 -11.77 9.98 -3.19
CA GLN A 11 -12.23 11.06 -2.31
C GLN A 11 -11.27 11.26 -1.14
N THR A 12 -10.82 10.15 -0.52
CA THR A 12 -9.88 10.19 0.60
C THR A 12 -8.55 10.80 0.16
N ASN A 13 -8.00 10.37 -0.97
CA ASN A 13 -6.76 10.93 -1.50
C ASN A 13 -6.90 12.42 -1.84
N PHE A 14 -8.05 12.81 -2.35
CA PHE A 14 -8.33 14.22 -2.65
C PHE A 14 -8.36 15.06 -1.36
N GLU A 15 -8.98 14.57 -0.30
CA GLU A 15 -9.07 15.28 0.98
C GLU A 15 -7.69 15.54 1.61
N TYR A 16 -6.73 14.64 1.40
CA TYR A 16 -5.37 14.75 1.93
C TYR A 16 -4.38 15.36 0.94
N LYS A 17 -4.83 15.79 -0.23
CA LYS A 17 -3.94 16.27 -1.31
C LYS A 17 -3.01 17.40 -0.86
N GLN A 18 -3.49 18.29 0.00
CA GLN A 18 -2.69 19.43 0.47
C GLN A 18 -1.67 19.04 1.55
N GLN A 19 -1.88 17.94 2.24
CA GLN A 19 -0.98 17.46 3.31
C GLN A 19 0.00 16.40 2.83
N ARG A 20 -0.19 15.83 1.64
CA ARG A 20 0.65 14.75 1.16
C ARG A 20 2.06 15.21 0.86
N ILE A 21 3.02 14.33 1.10
CA ILE A 21 4.45 14.58 0.89
C ILE A 21 4.93 13.63 -0.21
N CYS A 22 5.70 14.16 -1.17
CA CYS A 22 6.26 13.34 -2.25
C CYS A 22 7.36 12.42 -1.73
N CYS A 23 7.34 11.15 -2.16
CA CYS A 23 8.31 10.15 -1.73
C CYS A 23 9.70 10.34 -2.36
N ALA A 24 9.88 11.29 -3.29
CA ALA A 24 11.19 11.61 -3.85
C ALA A 24 12.22 11.93 -2.75
N LYS A 25 11.77 12.42 -1.60
CA LYS A 25 12.66 12.69 -0.46
C LYS A 25 13.39 11.46 0.05
N PHE A 26 12.91 10.23 -0.26
CA PHE A 26 13.53 8.99 0.17
C PHE A 26 14.53 8.42 -0.84
N PHE A 27 14.83 9.15 -1.91
CA PHE A 27 15.67 8.61 -2.98
C PHE A 27 17.02 8.11 -2.46
N SER A 28 17.69 8.88 -1.62
CA SER A 28 18.99 8.48 -1.06
C SER A 28 18.88 7.27 -0.14
N GLU A 29 17.86 7.23 0.71
CA GLU A 29 17.65 6.12 1.66
C GLU A 29 17.35 4.80 0.95
N PHE A 30 16.60 4.86 -0.14
CA PHE A 30 16.15 3.68 -0.87
C PHE A 30 16.89 3.47 -2.17
N GLU A 31 18.12 4.03 -2.29
CA GLU A 31 18.95 3.89 -3.48
C GLU A 31 19.15 2.41 -3.85
N GLY A 32 18.95 2.11 -5.11
CA GLY A 32 19.06 0.74 -5.62
C GLY A 32 17.80 -0.10 -5.49
N PHE A 33 16.81 0.41 -4.74
CA PHE A 33 15.51 -0.28 -4.57
C PHE A 33 14.38 0.45 -5.32
N TYR A 34 14.29 1.76 -5.20
CA TYR A 34 13.25 2.54 -5.86
C TYR A 34 13.87 3.59 -6.78
N PRO A 35 13.61 3.52 -8.09
CA PRO A 35 14.05 4.58 -9.01
C PRO A 35 13.43 5.93 -8.65
N LEU A 36 14.15 7.02 -8.93
CA LEU A 36 13.66 8.36 -8.64
C LEU A 36 12.32 8.63 -9.34
N ALA A 37 12.19 8.23 -10.62
CA ALA A 37 10.95 8.44 -11.37
C ALA A 37 9.74 7.76 -10.69
N PHE A 38 9.95 6.60 -10.06
CA PHE A 38 8.89 5.93 -9.30
C PHE A 38 8.53 6.74 -8.05
N LEU A 39 9.54 7.16 -7.28
CA LEU A 39 9.33 7.91 -6.04
C LEU A 39 8.66 9.26 -6.28
N GLU A 40 8.94 9.89 -7.43
CA GLU A 40 8.31 11.17 -7.79
C GLU A 40 6.80 11.06 -8.03
N GLN A 41 6.30 9.85 -8.27
CA GLN A 41 4.88 9.59 -8.51
C GLN A 41 4.19 8.96 -7.30
N ALA A 42 4.86 8.87 -6.16
CA ALA A 42 4.33 8.30 -4.94
C ALA A 42 4.29 9.35 -3.82
N TYR A 43 3.26 9.26 -2.98
CA TYR A 43 3.02 10.24 -1.93
C TYR A 43 2.62 9.57 -0.64
N PHE A 44 2.85 10.25 0.49
CA PHE A 44 2.38 9.75 1.76
C PHE A 44 1.77 10.85 2.62
N VAL A 45 0.92 10.44 3.54
CA VAL A 45 0.29 11.31 4.54
C VAL A 45 0.50 10.67 5.90
N VAL A 46 0.96 11.45 6.87
CA VAL A 46 1.04 11.00 8.26
C VAL A 46 -0.28 11.33 8.93
N VAL A 47 -0.93 10.31 9.47
CA VAL A 47 -2.25 10.45 10.10
C VAL A 47 -2.24 9.76 11.47
N ASP A 48 -3.11 10.23 12.37
CA ASP A 48 -3.26 9.61 13.69
C ASP A 48 -4.03 8.30 13.58
N GLU A 49 -5.04 8.27 12.72
CA GLU A 49 -5.88 7.10 12.49
C GLU A 49 -5.97 6.83 10.98
N ILE A 50 -5.66 5.59 10.58
CA ILE A 50 -5.69 5.20 9.18
C ILE A 50 -7.13 5.14 8.68
N PRO A 51 -7.50 5.92 7.64
CA PRO A 51 -8.84 5.86 7.08
C PRO A 51 -9.07 4.53 6.35
N LYS A 52 -10.26 3.95 6.54
CA LYS A 52 -10.67 2.70 5.88
C LYS A 52 -12.07 2.85 5.31
N PRO A 53 -12.39 2.17 4.19
CA PRO A 53 -13.73 2.22 3.61
C PRO A 53 -14.70 1.32 4.42
N ASP A 54 -15.04 1.75 5.63
CA ASP A 54 -15.85 0.96 6.56
C ASP A 54 -17.33 1.02 6.18
N PHE A 55 -17.66 0.34 5.09
CA PHE A 55 -19.05 0.18 4.65
C PHE A 55 -19.69 -1.03 5.33
N PRO A 56 -20.97 -0.94 5.73
CA PRO A 56 -21.67 -2.10 6.29
C PRO A 56 -21.63 -3.33 5.39
N GLU A 57 -21.70 -3.14 4.08
CA GLU A 57 -21.65 -4.23 3.10
C GLU A 57 -20.32 -5.00 3.19
N LEU A 58 -19.21 -4.29 3.42
CA LEU A 58 -17.91 -4.95 3.56
C LEU A 58 -17.85 -5.78 4.84
N ARG A 59 -18.41 -5.29 5.93
CA ARG A 59 -18.51 -6.07 7.17
C ARG A 59 -19.35 -7.32 6.99
N GLN A 60 -20.46 -7.22 6.24
CA GLN A 60 -21.32 -8.35 5.91
C GLN A 60 -20.59 -9.38 5.04
N MET A 61 -19.62 -8.94 4.22
CA MET A 61 -18.81 -9.82 3.38
C MET A 61 -17.63 -10.47 4.12
N GLY A 62 -17.49 -10.21 5.43
CA GLY A 62 -16.46 -10.83 6.26
C GLY A 62 -15.20 -9.97 6.48
N PHE A 63 -15.22 -8.68 6.15
CA PHE A 63 -14.07 -7.79 6.32
C PHE A 63 -14.08 -7.03 7.65
N GLY A 64 -14.94 -7.42 8.61
CA GLY A 64 -15.02 -6.75 9.91
C GLY A 64 -13.68 -6.72 10.65
N SER A 65 -12.98 -7.85 10.72
CA SER A 65 -11.68 -7.92 11.38
C SER A 65 -10.65 -6.98 10.75
N PHE A 66 -10.65 -6.88 9.42
CA PHE A 66 -9.78 -5.94 8.71
C PHE A 66 -10.15 -4.49 9.05
N MET A 67 -11.44 -4.17 9.09
CA MET A 67 -11.90 -2.81 9.45
C MET A 67 -11.55 -2.42 10.88
N ASP A 68 -11.56 -3.37 11.80
CA ASP A 68 -11.27 -3.12 13.21
C ASP A 68 -9.78 -3.21 13.55
N MET A 69 -8.96 -3.72 12.63
CA MET A 69 -7.52 -3.88 12.85
C MET A 69 -6.82 -2.53 12.94
N GLN A 70 -5.92 -2.38 13.91
CA GLN A 70 -5.04 -1.22 13.98
C GLN A 70 -3.89 -1.40 12.99
N ALA A 71 -4.00 -0.75 11.83
CA ALA A 71 -2.96 -0.78 10.82
C ALA A 71 -1.95 0.34 11.05
N GLY A 72 -0.66 0.06 10.85
CA GLY A 72 0.38 1.08 10.86
C GLY A 72 0.44 1.87 9.57
N GLY A 73 -0.11 1.31 8.49
CA GLY A 73 -0.17 1.96 7.19
C GLY A 73 -1.11 1.25 6.25
N ILE A 74 -1.67 1.99 5.30
CA ILE A 74 -2.47 1.44 4.19
C ILE A 74 -2.20 2.29 2.96
N THR A 75 -2.05 1.63 1.81
CA THR A 75 -1.82 2.29 0.53
C THR A 75 -3.10 2.33 -0.30
N TYR A 76 -3.39 3.50 -0.83
CA TYR A 76 -4.50 3.73 -1.76
C TYR A 76 -3.95 4.36 -3.04
N LYS A 77 -3.75 3.54 -4.07
CA LYS A 77 -3.17 3.96 -5.37
C LYS A 77 -1.74 4.48 -5.17
N ASP A 78 -1.50 5.73 -5.49
CA ASP A 78 -0.17 6.36 -5.41
C ASP A 78 0.11 7.00 -4.05
N THR A 79 -0.83 6.95 -3.13
CA THR A 79 -0.73 7.61 -1.82
C THR A 79 -0.94 6.61 -0.69
N TYR A 80 -0.01 6.57 0.26
CA TYR A 80 -0.19 5.75 1.44
C TYR A 80 -0.32 6.61 2.69
N ASN A 81 -1.09 6.09 3.64
CA ASN A 81 -1.34 6.71 4.95
C ASN A 81 -0.56 5.92 5.99
N VAL A 82 0.25 6.59 6.79
CA VAL A 82 1.06 5.96 7.83
C VAL A 82 0.88 6.67 9.16
N SER A 83 0.87 5.89 10.24
CA SER A 83 0.87 6.41 11.60
C SER A 83 2.28 6.49 12.18
N SER A 84 3.27 5.90 11.52
CA SER A 84 4.68 5.97 11.91
C SER A 84 5.58 6.02 10.69
N LEU A 85 6.79 6.55 10.87
CA LEU A 85 7.76 6.73 9.78
C LEU A 85 8.49 5.42 9.39
N ARG A 86 8.19 4.30 10.04
CA ARG A 86 8.93 3.04 9.84
C ARG A 86 8.47 2.22 8.63
N LEU A 87 7.29 2.53 8.08
CA LEU A 87 6.65 1.66 7.10
C LEU A 87 6.76 2.14 5.66
N HIS A 88 7.57 3.18 5.40
CA HIS A 88 7.66 3.75 4.05
C HIS A 88 8.08 2.75 2.99
N PHE A 89 9.11 1.94 3.26
CA PHE A 89 9.57 0.95 2.29
C PHE A 89 8.47 -0.06 1.98
N HIS A 90 7.81 -0.57 3.01
CA HIS A 90 6.73 -1.55 2.89
C HIS A 90 5.56 -0.98 2.07
N GLU A 91 5.11 0.22 2.41
CA GLU A 91 3.98 0.83 1.72
C GLU A 91 4.31 1.16 0.26
N LEU A 92 5.56 1.51 -0.04
CA LEU A 92 5.98 1.75 -1.43
C LEU A 92 5.95 0.46 -2.27
N VAL A 93 6.14 -0.71 -1.67
CA VAL A 93 5.90 -1.97 -2.39
C VAL A 93 4.45 -2.04 -2.86
N HIS A 94 3.51 -1.68 -1.98
CA HIS A 94 2.09 -1.66 -2.34
C HIS A 94 1.80 -0.64 -3.44
N VAL A 95 2.44 0.52 -3.44
CA VAL A 95 2.30 1.49 -4.54
C VAL A 95 2.69 0.83 -5.87
N ALA A 96 3.79 0.06 -5.88
CA ALA A 96 4.21 -0.66 -7.08
C ALA A 96 3.19 -1.74 -7.50
N GLN A 97 2.60 -2.43 -6.53
CA GLN A 97 1.55 -3.42 -6.79
C GLN A 97 0.30 -2.76 -7.39
N TRP A 98 -0.14 -1.64 -6.82
CA TRP A 98 -1.27 -0.87 -7.36
C TRP A 98 -0.99 -0.39 -8.80
N ALA A 99 0.22 0.11 -9.05
CA ALA A 99 0.60 0.60 -10.38
C ALA A 99 0.54 -0.52 -11.42
N HIS A 100 0.97 -1.72 -11.06
CA HIS A 100 0.98 -2.86 -11.97
C HIS A 100 -0.42 -3.45 -12.18
N LEU A 101 -1.17 -3.67 -11.11
CA LEU A 101 -2.47 -4.33 -11.18
C LEU A 101 -3.62 -3.41 -11.60
N GLY A 102 -3.45 -2.11 -11.43
CA GLY A 102 -4.53 -1.15 -11.59
C GLY A 102 -5.51 -1.19 -10.42
N ALA A 103 -6.41 -0.21 -10.34
CA ALA A 103 -7.30 -0.06 -9.19
C ALA A 103 -8.21 -1.29 -8.99
N HIS A 104 -8.93 -1.69 -10.03
CA HIS A 104 -9.85 -2.82 -9.92
C HIS A 104 -9.09 -4.14 -9.69
N GLY A 105 -7.96 -4.31 -10.38
CA GLY A 105 -7.13 -5.50 -10.21
C GLY A 105 -6.59 -5.64 -8.80
N PHE A 106 -6.06 -4.57 -8.25
CA PHE A 106 -5.53 -4.59 -6.88
C PHE A 106 -6.65 -4.83 -5.86
N ILE A 107 -7.74 -4.06 -5.93
CA ILE A 107 -8.84 -4.18 -4.97
C ILE A 107 -9.42 -5.58 -4.95
N LEU A 108 -9.73 -6.15 -6.14
CA LEU A 108 -10.28 -7.50 -6.23
C LEU A 108 -9.34 -8.54 -5.65
N ARG A 109 -8.09 -8.48 -6.03
CA ARG A 109 -7.08 -9.43 -5.57
C ARG A 109 -6.85 -9.32 -4.07
N TYR A 110 -6.74 -8.09 -3.55
CA TYR A 110 -6.50 -7.86 -2.13
C TYR A 110 -7.66 -8.39 -1.28
N MET A 111 -8.89 -8.13 -1.72
CA MET A 111 -10.09 -8.63 -1.04
C MET A 111 -10.14 -10.16 -1.05
N ASP A 112 -9.89 -10.78 -2.21
CA ASP A 112 -9.86 -12.24 -2.33
C ASP A 112 -8.80 -12.86 -1.43
N GLU A 113 -7.62 -12.28 -1.39
CA GLU A 113 -6.53 -12.78 -0.54
C GLU A 113 -6.87 -12.66 0.95
N ILE A 114 -7.46 -11.54 1.37
CA ILE A 114 -7.87 -11.38 2.77
C ILE A 114 -8.92 -12.42 3.15
N GLN A 115 -9.92 -12.65 2.28
CA GLN A 115 -10.95 -13.65 2.55
C GLN A 115 -10.39 -15.07 2.60
N THR A 116 -9.41 -15.37 1.74
CA THR A 116 -8.84 -16.72 1.62
C THR A 116 -7.79 -17.00 2.70
N PHE A 117 -6.89 -16.05 2.95
CA PHE A 117 -5.70 -16.24 3.79
C PHE A 117 -5.68 -15.43 5.08
N GLY A 118 -6.52 -14.41 5.20
CA GLY A 118 -6.40 -13.39 6.23
C GLY A 118 -5.34 -12.35 5.86
N TYR A 119 -5.31 -11.24 6.60
CA TYR A 119 -4.45 -10.10 6.27
C TYR A 119 -2.96 -10.46 6.23
N HIS A 120 -2.45 -11.06 7.33
CA HIS A 120 -1.01 -11.31 7.47
C HIS A 120 -0.48 -12.36 6.50
N GLU A 121 -1.32 -13.30 6.09
CA GLU A 121 -0.93 -14.39 5.19
C GLU A 121 -1.28 -14.09 3.72
N SER A 122 -1.84 -12.92 3.44
CA SER A 122 -2.13 -12.50 2.06
C SER A 122 -0.85 -12.41 1.24
N PRO A 123 -0.79 -13.03 0.05
CA PRO A 123 0.41 -12.98 -0.80
C PRO A 123 0.93 -11.57 -1.10
N LEU A 124 0.04 -10.59 -1.33
CA LEU A 124 0.48 -9.20 -1.55
C LEU A 124 1.18 -8.63 -0.32
N GLU A 125 0.68 -8.91 0.88
CA GLU A 125 1.32 -8.46 2.12
C GLU A 125 2.63 -9.21 2.37
N LYS A 126 2.65 -10.53 2.14
CA LYS A 126 3.87 -11.32 2.31
C LYS A 126 5.00 -10.84 1.42
N MET A 127 4.70 -10.46 0.18
CA MET A 127 5.69 -9.88 -0.72
C MET A 127 6.26 -8.58 -0.13
N ALA A 128 5.40 -7.70 0.35
CA ALA A 128 5.83 -6.43 0.93
C ALA A 128 6.69 -6.65 2.19
N TYR A 129 6.29 -7.55 3.08
CA TYR A 129 7.07 -7.87 4.28
C TYR A 129 8.43 -8.48 3.94
N ALA A 130 8.49 -9.39 2.97
CA ALA A 130 9.76 -10.02 2.57
C ALA A 130 10.74 -9.00 1.97
N LEU A 131 10.26 -8.11 1.12
CA LEU A 131 11.09 -7.07 0.52
C LEU A 131 11.55 -6.05 1.55
N ASP A 132 10.69 -5.67 2.47
CA ASP A 132 11.02 -4.79 3.58
C ASP A 132 12.09 -5.40 4.49
N ALA A 133 11.94 -6.68 4.83
CA ALA A 133 12.94 -7.41 5.64
C ALA A 133 14.30 -7.43 4.93
N ASN A 134 14.33 -7.70 3.63
CA ASN A 134 15.58 -7.67 2.85
C ASN A 134 16.26 -6.31 2.92
N PHE A 135 15.50 -5.24 2.79
CA PHE A 135 16.03 -3.87 2.91
C PHE A 135 16.55 -3.61 4.32
N SER A 136 15.78 -3.95 5.34
CA SER A 136 16.12 -3.68 6.75
C SER A 136 17.35 -4.45 7.20
N GLU A 137 17.59 -5.64 6.64
CA GLU A 137 18.74 -6.49 6.94
C GLU A 137 19.97 -6.16 6.12
N GLY A 138 19.92 -5.12 5.28
CA GLY A 138 21.03 -4.75 4.41
C GLY A 138 21.28 -5.74 3.30
N GLY A 139 20.23 -6.41 2.82
CA GLY A 139 20.32 -7.41 1.76
C GLY A 139 20.60 -6.81 0.38
N ALA A 140 20.59 -7.68 -0.64
CA ALA A 140 20.90 -7.29 -2.01
C ALA A 140 19.95 -6.20 -2.51
N LYS A 141 20.50 -5.30 -3.35
CA LYS A 141 19.69 -4.29 -4.03
C LYS A 141 18.73 -4.96 -5.01
N ILE A 142 17.47 -4.61 -4.93
CA ILE A 142 16.41 -5.13 -5.78
C ILE A 142 15.60 -3.95 -6.29
N ASN A 143 15.48 -3.81 -7.62
CA ASN A 143 14.59 -2.81 -8.20
C ASN A 143 13.15 -3.24 -7.91
N ILE A 144 12.50 -2.61 -6.96
CA ILE A 144 11.21 -3.04 -6.44
C ILE A 144 10.11 -3.01 -7.51
N PRO A 145 9.92 -1.91 -8.27
CA PRO A 145 8.89 -1.93 -9.31
C PRO A 145 9.06 -3.08 -10.30
N SER A 146 10.28 -3.34 -10.75
CA SER A 146 10.57 -4.45 -11.67
C SER A 146 10.33 -5.80 -11.03
N TYR A 147 10.72 -5.97 -9.78
CA TYR A 147 10.50 -7.21 -9.04
C TYR A 147 9.00 -7.51 -8.92
N VAL A 148 8.21 -6.50 -8.57
CA VAL A 148 6.76 -6.63 -8.44
C VAL A 148 6.16 -7.10 -9.76
N VAL A 149 6.50 -6.48 -10.88
CA VAL A 149 5.97 -6.85 -12.20
C VAL A 149 6.27 -8.32 -12.53
N ARG A 150 7.47 -8.80 -12.17
CA ARG A 150 7.89 -10.18 -12.50
C ARG A 150 7.34 -11.25 -11.57
N ASN A 151 6.96 -10.89 -10.34
CA ASN A 151 6.65 -11.89 -9.30
C ASN A 151 5.22 -11.84 -8.76
N ILE A 152 4.39 -10.94 -9.28
CA ILE A 152 3.04 -10.76 -8.76
C ILE A 152 1.97 -11.69 -9.39
#